data_f13368528857fb5750f3f9755bebddf7
#
_entry.id   f13368528857fb5750f3f9755bebddf7
#
_cell.length_a   1.000
_cell.length_b   1.000
_cell.length_c   1.000
_cell.angle_alpha   90.00
_cell.angle_beta   90.00
_cell.angle_gamma   90.00
#
_symmetry.space_group_name_H-M   'P 1'
#
loop_
_entity.id
_entity.type
_entity.pdbx_description
1 polymer ?
#
loop_
_entity_poly.entity_id
_entity_poly.type
_entity_poly.pdbx_seq_one_letter_code
_entity_poly.pdbx_strand_id
1 'polypeptide(L)'
;VNIASIKQSNESMAVMKELMTQQAVRIRIAQKNLDRARDKLNLAMQERKIYEKLREKAFEEFKQELNAQEKKEIDELVSFNYNDNNMETGE
;
A
#
# COMPACT_ATOMS: atom_id res chain seq x y z
N VAL A 1 17.25 57.14 33.23
CA VAL A 1 17.19 55.74 32.82
C VAL A 1 16.78 54.91 34.02
N ASN A 2 15.67 54.23 33.92
CA ASN A 2 15.14 53.40 34.99
C ASN A 2 15.72 51.99 34.94
N ILE A 3 16.58 51.67 35.90
CA ILE A 3 17.27 50.36 35.99
C ILE A 3 16.24 49.21 36.15
N ALA A 4 15.16 49.44 36.90
CA ALA A 4 14.09 48.48 37.07
C ALA A 4 13.38 48.14 35.74
N SER A 5 13.22 49.14 34.87
CA SER A 5 12.62 48.95 33.54
C SER A 5 13.53 48.12 32.62
N ILE A 6 14.84 48.38 32.67
CA ILE A 6 15.83 47.61 31.91
C ILE A 6 15.88 46.14 32.38
N LYS A 7 15.85 45.93 33.69
CA LYS A 7 15.83 44.61 34.31
C LYS A 7 14.60 43.82 33.89
N GLN A 8 13.44 44.45 33.91
CA GLN A 8 12.16 43.86 33.50
C GLN A 8 12.17 43.49 32.01
N SER A 9 12.73 44.36 31.15
CA SER A 9 12.90 44.07 29.75
C SER A 9 13.80 42.86 29.49
N ASN A 10 14.91 42.77 30.23
CA ASN A 10 15.84 41.64 30.14
C ASN A 10 15.19 40.34 30.59
N GLU A 11 14.42 40.33 31.65
CA GLU A 11 13.65 39.17 32.14
C GLU A 11 12.60 38.77 31.11
N SER A 12 11.89 39.68 30.50
CA SER A 12 10.92 39.44 29.43
C SER A 12 11.60 38.81 28.21
N MET A 13 12.76 39.30 27.81
CA MET A 13 13.53 38.73 26.70
C MET A 13 14.00 37.32 26.99
N ALA A 14 14.45 37.04 28.21
CA ALA A 14 14.87 35.70 28.62
C ALA A 14 13.71 34.69 28.56
N VAL A 15 12.51 35.10 29.06
CA VAL A 15 11.29 34.30 28.99
C VAL A 15 10.89 34.04 27.53
N MET A 16 10.95 35.06 26.67
CA MET A 16 10.64 34.89 25.25
C MET A 16 11.61 33.97 24.55
N LYS A 17 12.91 34.05 24.83
CA LYS A 17 13.92 33.11 24.28
C LYS A 17 13.64 31.69 24.69
N GLU A 18 13.29 31.44 25.94
CA GLU A 18 12.93 30.12 26.44
C GLU A 18 11.69 29.58 25.75
N LEU A 19 10.65 30.39 25.58
CA LEU A 19 9.44 30.00 24.86
C LEU A 19 9.73 29.68 23.41
N MET A 20 10.59 30.45 22.74
CA MET A 20 11.03 30.16 21.36
C MET A 20 11.78 28.84 21.27
N THR A 21 12.65 28.56 22.23
CA THR A 21 13.37 27.27 22.28
C THR A 21 12.42 26.09 22.47
N GLN A 22 11.46 26.22 23.39
CA GLN A 22 10.44 25.20 23.60
C GLN A 22 9.60 24.99 22.35
N GLN A 23 9.23 26.06 21.67
CA GLN A 23 8.49 26.00 20.42
C GLN A 23 9.27 25.28 19.32
N ALA A 24 10.56 25.58 19.19
CA ALA A 24 11.44 24.93 18.23
C ALA A 24 11.54 23.42 18.47
N VAL A 25 11.62 23.01 19.74
CA VAL A 25 11.61 21.59 20.12
C VAL A 25 10.28 20.92 19.76
N ARG A 26 9.16 21.59 20.03
CA ARG A 26 7.82 21.07 19.68
C ARG A 26 7.66 20.89 18.18
N ILE A 27 8.13 21.86 17.40
CA ILE A 27 8.11 21.76 15.93
C ILE A 27 8.93 20.58 15.45
N ARG A 28 10.12 20.37 16.02
CA ARG A 28 10.99 19.24 15.67
C ARG A 28 10.33 17.90 15.98
N ILE A 29 9.69 17.78 17.13
CA ILE A 29 8.95 16.58 17.52
C ILE A 29 7.78 16.35 16.57
N ALA A 30 7.03 17.38 16.24
CA ALA A 30 5.90 17.28 15.32
C ALA A 30 6.36 16.86 13.92
N GLN A 31 7.48 17.38 13.43
CA GLN A 31 8.08 16.98 12.15
C GLN A 31 8.50 15.52 12.16
N LYS A 32 9.15 15.04 13.22
CA LYS A 32 9.51 13.61 13.36
C LYS A 32 8.29 12.72 13.37
N ASN A 33 7.23 13.13 14.07
CA ASN A 33 5.98 12.36 14.10
C ASN A 33 5.32 12.32 12.73
N LEU A 34 5.36 13.43 11.99
CA LEU A 34 4.85 13.51 10.63
C LEU A 34 5.63 12.58 9.69
N ASP A 35 6.96 12.60 9.78
CA ASP A 35 7.81 11.74 8.96
C ASP A 35 7.55 10.26 9.24
N ARG A 36 7.41 9.88 10.51
CA ARG A 36 7.05 8.52 10.90
C ARG A 36 5.69 8.10 10.36
N ALA A 37 4.71 8.99 10.42
CA ALA A 37 3.38 8.73 9.88
C ALA A 37 3.42 8.55 8.36
N ARG A 38 4.21 9.37 7.65
CA ARG A 38 4.43 9.24 6.20
C ARG A 38 5.10 7.92 5.84
N ASP A 39 6.12 7.52 6.61
CA ASP A 39 6.81 6.24 6.39
C ASP A 39 5.86 5.06 6.57
N LYS A 40 5.05 5.07 7.62
CA LYS A 40 4.02 4.05 7.85
C LYS A 40 3.01 3.99 6.72
N LEU A 41 2.57 5.15 6.23
CA LEU A 41 1.64 5.22 5.09
C LEU A 41 2.29 4.66 3.83
N ASN A 42 3.53 5.01 3.54
CA ASN A 42 4.26 4.49 2.38
C ASN A 42 4.41 2.96 2.45
N LEU A 43 4.76 2.43 3.62
CA LEU A 43 4.83 0.97 3.83
C LEU A 43 3.49 0.30 3.60
N ALA A 44 2.41 0.86 4.15
CA ALA A 44 1.06 0.35 3.96
C ALA A 44 0.65 0.36 2.49
N MET A 45 0.98 1.43 1.76
CA MET A 45 0.72 1.53 0.33
C MET A 45 1.51 0.51 -0.48
N GLN A 46 2.77 0.26 -0.12
CA GLN A 46 3.61 -0.77 -0.75
C GLN A 46 3.05 -2.17 -0.51
N GLU A 47 2.67 -2.48 0.72
CA GLU A 47 2.03 -3.75 1.06
C GLU A 47 0.74 -3.96 0.28
N ARG A 48 -0.09 -2.93 0.19
CA ARG A 48 -1.32 -2.97 -0.60
C ARG A 48 -1.06 -3.27 -2.07
N LYS A 49 -0.05 -2.63 -2.66
CA LYS A 49 0.34 -2.88 -4.06
C LYS A 49 0.82 -4.32 -4.26
N ILE A 50 1.56 -4.86 -3.31
CA ILE A 50 2.03 -6.25 -3.36
C ILE A 50 0.83 -7.19 -3.32
N TYR A 51 -0.12 -6.99 -2.40
CA TYR A 51 -1.33 -7.79 -2.31
C TYR A 51 -2.20 -7.70 -3.57
N GLU A 52 -2.34 -6.51 -4.14
CA GLU A 52 -3.07 -6.31 -5.39
C GLU A 52 -2.43 -7.09 -6.54
N LYS A 53 -1.11 -7.06 -6.67
CA LYS A 53 -0.38 -7.81 -7.69
C LYS A 53 -0.49 -9.31 -7.50
N LEU A 54 -0.39 -9.80 -6.27
CA LEU A 54 -0.57 -11.21 -5.96
C LEU A 54 -1.99 -11.66 -6.28
N ARG A 55 -2.97 -10.85 -5.98
CA ARG A 55 -4.38 -11.13 -6.30
C ARG A 55 -4.62 -11.17 -7.81
N GLU A 56 -4.07 -10.21 -8.55
CA GLU A 56 -4.15 -10.19 -10.01
C GLU A 56 -3.51 -11.43 -10.62
N LYS A 57 -2.34 -11.81 -10.12
CA LYS A 57 -1.62 -13.00 -10.58
C LYS A 57 -2.42 -14.28 -10.30
N ALA A 58 -2.96 -14.41 -9.10
CA ALA A 58 -3.79 -15.56 -8.73
C ALA A 58 -5.04 -15.64 -9.60
N PHE A 59 -5.66 -14.50 -9.89
CA PHE A 59 -6.83 -14.44 -10.77
C PHE A 59 -6.49 -14.82 -12.20
N GLU A 60 -5.37 -14.36 -12.72
CA GLU A 60 -4.89 -14.72 -14.06
C GLU A 60 -4.57 -16.21 -14.17
N GLU A 61 -3.89 -16.78 -13.18
CA GLU A 61 -3.64 -18.21 -13.11
C GLU A 61 -4.93 -19.02 -13.06
N PHE A 62 -5.90 -18.57 -12.29
CA PHE A 62 -7.23 -19.18 -12.22
C PHE A 62 -7.92 -19.17 -13.59
N LYS A 63 -7.89 -18.05 -14.30
CA LYS A 63 -8.44 -17.94 -15.65
C LYS A 63 -7.78 -18.91 -16.62
N GLN A 64 -6.45 -19.00 -16.57
CA GLN A 64 -5.70 -19.91 -17.42
C GLN A 64 -6.05 -21.36 -17.15
N GLU A 65 -6.15 -21.75 -15.89
CA GLU A 65 -6.57 -23.10 -15.49
C GLU A 65 -7.99 -23.39 -15.96
N LEU A 66 -8.92 -22.44 -15.77
CA LEU A 66 -10.30 -22.59 -16.21
C LEU A 66 -10.39 -22.77 -17.73
N ASN A 67 -9.67 -21.95 -18.49
CA ASN A 67 -9.63 -22.04 -19.93
C ASN A 67 -9.02 -23.35 -20.41
N ALA A 68 -7.95 -23.82 -19.76
CA ALA A 68 -7.32 -25.09 -20.07
C ALA A 68 -8.27 -26.27 -19.81
N GLN A 69 -9.00 -26.21 -18.70
CA GLN A 69 -9.98 -27.22 -18.34
C GLN A 69 -11.16 -27.24 -19.31
N GLU A 70 -11.70 -26.09 -19.67
CA GLU A 70 -12.77 -25.98 -20.66
C GLU A 70 -12.33 -26.53 -22.03
N LYS A 71 -11.12 -26.18 -22.45
CA LYS A 71 -10.55 -26.71 -23.71
C LYS A 71 -10.40 -28.22 -23.66
N LYS A 72 -9.94 -28.76 -22.56
CA LYS A 72 -9.81 -30.20 -22.35
C LYS A 72 -11.16 -30.89 -22.42
N GLU A 73 -12.19 -30.34 -21.79
CA GLU A 73 -13.54 -30.87 -21.84
C GLU A 73 -14.12 -30.86 -23.25
N ILE A 74 -13.90 -29.77 -24.00
CA ILE A 74 -14.33 -29.65 -25.40
C ILE A 74 -13.59 -30.69 -26.26
N ASP A 75 -12.29 -30.83 -26.09
CA ASP A 75 -11.48 -31.84 -26.82
C ASP A 75 -11.95 -33.26 -26.53
N GLU A 76 -12.28 -33.58 -25.28
CA GLU A 76 -12.86 -34.85 -24.89
C GLU A 76 -14.21 -35.12 -25.53
N LEU A 77 -15.08 -34.11 -25.56
CA LEU A 77 -16.38 -34.17 -26.22
C LEU A 77 -16.24 -34.38 -27.72
N VAL A 78 -15.35 -33.65 -28.37
CA VAL A 78 -15.08 -33.81 -29.80
C VAL A 78 -14.53 -35.21 -30.10
N SER A 79 -13.60 -35.71 -29.29
CA SER A 79 -13.06 -37.05 -29.38
C SER A 79 -14.13 -38.13 -29.22
N PHE A 80 -15.00 -37.95 -28.24
CA PHE A 80 -16.12 -38.88 -27.99
C PHE A 80 -17.08 -38.89 -29.17
N ASN A 81 -17.47 -37.74 -29.70
CA ASN A 81 -18.34 -37.65 -30.86
C ASN A 81 -17.71 -38.23 -32.11
N TYR A 82 -16.41 -38.06 -32.32
CA TYR A 82 -15.68 -38.61 -33.43
C TYR A 82 -15.64 -40.15 -33.34
N ASN A 83 -15.35 -40.70 -32.19
CA ASN A 83 -15.34 -42.13 -31.93
C ASN A 83 -16.74 -42.75 -32.10
N ASP A 84 -17.76 -42.09 -31.63
CA ASP A 84 -19.17 -42.53 -31.77
C ASP A 84 -19.59 -42.56 -33.24
N ASN A 85 -19.26 -41.51 -34.01
CA ASN A 85 -19.51 -41.46 -35.43
C ASN A 85 -18.74 -42.55 -36.21
N ASN A 86 -17.49 -42.85 -35.82
CA ASN A 86 -16.72 -43.93 -36.41
C ASN A 86 -17.30 -45.28 -36.10
N MET A 87 -17.85 -45.52 -34.95
CA MET A 87 -18.55 -46.76 -34.61
C MET A 87 -19.82 -46.94 -35.45
N GLU A 88 -20.59 -45.86 -35.68
CA GLU A 88 -21.77 -45.91 -36.53
C GLU A 88 -21.43 -46.16 -38.00
N THR A 89 -20.35 -45.57 -38.50
CA THR A 89 -19.89 -45.74 -39.88
C THR A 89 -19.08 -46.99 -40.13
N GLY A 90 -18.59 -47.65 -39.07
CA GLY A 90 -17.80 -48.90 -39.15
C GLY A 90 -18.60 -50.16 -39.39
N GLU A 91 -19.90 -50.02 -39.42
CA GLU A 91 -20.79 -51.13 -39.84
C GLU A 91 -20.89 -51.18 -41.35
#